data_74c09b7d9c3d29b4c9cf3d3b4588ccbb
#
_entry.id   74c09b7d9c3d29b4c9cf3d3b4588ccbb
#
_cell.length_a   1.000
_cell.length_b   1.000
_cell.length_c   1.000
_cell.angle_alpha   90.00
_cell.angle_beta   90.00
_cell.angle_gamma   90.00
#
_symmetry.space_group_name_H-M   'P 1'
#
loop_
_entity.id
_entity.type
_entity.pdbx_description
1 polymer ?
#
loop_
_entity_poly.entity_id
_entity_poly.type
_entity_poly.pdbx_seq_one_letter_code
_entity_poly.pdbx_strand_id
1 'polypeptide(L)'
;MNEAKVIILGTFAMLLPVTAIIFFVIFYNRRQRLQRERLERIEEKHRQAMLEASVASQEIVRRQIGGDLHDEIGTLLSATRMSLTQITKYEDNPTKRISLINQTEELLNDTLNNVRRLSKELMPSTLDEFGLIIALKDFTEKMTEFTEVMVCFSHGELSEVFDKKVELALYRTTQELVNNALKHAKASVISIQLQVRNNNLVLQVSDNGIGFDLAEVNKPDRGIGIKNIESRISVIKGKIKFDVEKGKGSSFEVTVAL
;
A
#
# COMPACT_ATOMS: atom_id res chain seq x y z
N MET A 1 12.61 75.85 30.80
CA MET A 1 12.89 74.68 29.87
C MET A 1 12.04 74.94 28.65
N ASN A 2 12.65 75.16 27.46
CA ASN A 2 11.92 75.66 26.28
C ASN A 2 10.79 74.71 25.88
N GLU A 3 9.55 75.25 25.80
CA GLU A 3 8.35 74.48 25.37
C GLU A 3 8.59 73.65 24.08
N ALA A 4 9.36 74.22 23.15
CA ALA A 4 9.79 73.57 21.92
C ALA A 4 10.56 72.22 22.18
N LYS A 5 11.39 72.10 23.23
CA LYS A 5 12.12 70.93 23.58
C LYS A 5 11.19 69.82 24.13
N VAL A 6 10.17 70.19 24.87
CA VAL A 6 9.17 69.27 25.42
C VAL A 6 8.31 68.65 24.31
N ILE A 7 7.91 69.51 23.34
CA ILE A 7 7.13 69.07 22.17
C ILE A 7 7.98 68.08 21.29
N ILE A 8 9.23 68.43 21.02
CA ILE A 8 10.15 67.55 20.23
C ILE A 8 10.39 66.27 20.94
N LEU A 9 10.61 66.27 22.25
CA LEU A 9 10.83 65.04 23.03
C LEU A 9 9.57 64.15 23.06
N GLY A 10 8.39 64.74 23.19
CA GLY A 10 7.11 64.03 23.16
C GLY A 10 6.78 63.40 21.82
N THR A 11 7.03 64.12 20.71
CA THR A 11 6.83 63.59 19.35
C THR A 11 7.81 62.47 19.05
N PHE A 12 9.08 62.54 19.48
CA PHE A 12 10.06 61.49 19.32
C PHE A 12 9.71 60.25 20.16
N ALA A 13 9.24 60.47 21.39
CA ALA A 13 8.77 59.39 22.25
C ALA A 13 7.54 58.63 21.68
N MET A 14 6.69 59.31 20.93
CA MET A 14 5.54 58.71 20.25
C MET A 14 5.90 58.00 18.93
N LEU A 15 6.85 58.53 18.17
CA LEU A 15 7.27 57.94 16.89
C LEU A 15 8.10 56.66 17.08
N LEU A 16 8.89 56.56 18.13
CA LEU A 16 9.77 55.43 18.37
C LEU A 16 9.03 54.07 18.54
N PRO A 17 7.96 53.97 19.35
CA PRO A 17 7.18 52.71 19.43
C PRO A 17 6.43 52.41 18.12
N VAL A 18 5.94 53.39 17.39
CA VAL A 18 5.25 53.17 16.11
C VAL A 18 6.21 52.59 15.07
N THR A 19 7.41 53.15 14.94
CA THR A 19 8.42 52.59 14.02
C THR A 19 8.89 51.22 14.43
N ALA A 20 9.02 50.95 15.73
CA ALA A 20 9.35 49.64 16.26
C ALA A 20 8.26 48.58 15.92
N ILE A 21 7.00 48.94 16.06
CA ILE A 21 5.86 48.04 15.71
C ILE A 21 5.86 47.79 14.21
N ILE A 22 6.02 48.79 13.37
CA ILE A 22 6.07 48.62 11.91
C ILE A 22 7.21 47.69 11.54
N PHE A 23 8.40 47.88 12.09
CA PHE A 23 9.57 47.04 11.85
C PHE A 23 9.31 45.59 12.32
N PHE A 24 8.72 45.41 13.49
CA PHE A 24 8.36 44.12 14.01
C PHE A 24 7.36 43.40 13.10
N VAL A 25 6.31 44.08 12.64
CA VAL A 25 5.30 43.48 11.73
C VAL A 25 5.94 43.07 10.40
N ILE A 26 6.79 43.95 9.82
CA ILE A 26 7.51 43.62 8.57
C ILE A 26 8.42 42.41 8.76
N PHE A 27 9.21 42.40 9.84
CA PHE A 27 10.11 41.30 10.17
C PHE A 27 9.35 39.96 10.40
N TYR A 28 8.26 40.03 11.17
CA TYR A 28 7.42 38.86 11.46
C TYR A 28 6.77 38.30 10.19
N ASN A 29 6.19 39.16 9.36
CA ASN A 29 5.60 38.76 8.09
C ASN A 29 6.63 38.17 7.12
N ARG A 30 7.83 38.73 7.06
CA ARG A 30 8.92 38.16 6.24
C ARG A 30 9.35 36.79 6.74
N ARG A 31 9.46 36.60 8.04
CA ARG A 31 9.78 35.33 8.66
C ARG A 31 8.70 34.27 8.38
N GLN A 32 7.42 34.65 8.51
CA GLN A 32 6.31 33.76 8.18
C GLN A 32 6.28 33.32 6.71
N ARG A 33 6.53 34.27 5.78
CA ARG A 33 6.61 33.95 4.34
C ARG A 33 7.73 32.93 4.05
N LEU A 34 8.91 33.15 4.60
CA LEU A 34 10.03 32.22 4.43
C LEU A 34 9.75 30.83 5.01
N GLN A 35 9.03 30.75 6.11
CA GLN A 35 8.62 29.46 6.68
C GLN A 35 7.60 28.73 5.79
N ARG A 36 6.60 29.44 5.26
CA ARG A 36 5.62 28.89 4.32
C ARG A 36 6.28 28.36 3.06
N GLU A 37 7.14 29.16 2.44
CA GLU A 37 7.90 28.72 1.24
C GLU A 37 8.78 27.49 1.50
N ARG A 38 9.34 27.36 2.70
CA ARG A 38 10.10 26.16 3.09
C ARG A 38 9.20 24.94 3.22
N LEU A 39 8.05 25.09 3.85
CA LEU A 39 7.08 24.00 4.01
C LEU A 39 6.56 23.54 2.64
N GLU A 40 6.16 24.47 1.78
CA GLU A 40 5.70 24.16 0.42
C GLU A 40 6.77 23.42 -0.40
N ARG A 41 8.04 23.84 -0.29
CA ARG A 41 9.14 23.12 -0.95
C ARG A 41 9.39 21.72 -0.40
N ILE A 42 9.21 21.52 0.90
CA ILE A 42 9.35 20.21 1.54
C ILE A 42 8.18 19.31 1.10
N GLU A 43 6.96 19.82 1.11
CA GLU A 43 5.77 19.08 0.66
C GLU A 43 5.88 18.68 -0.81
N GLU A 44 6.31 19.59 -1.68
CA GLU A 44 6.49 19.29 -3.10
C GLU A 44 7.58 18.24 -3.35
N LYS A 45 8.72 18.32 -2.64
CA LYS A 45 9.76 17.29 -2.71
C LYS A 45 9.25 15.93 -2.21
N HIS A 46 8.48 15.95 -1.14
CA HIS A 46 7.90 14.71 -0.59
C HIS A 46 6.89 14.10 -1.57
N ARG A 47 6.05 14.92 -2.19
CA ARG A 47 5.10 14.52 -3.23
C ARG A 47 5.82 13.91 -4.44
N GLN A 48 6.90 14.55 -4.92
CA GLN A 48 7.70 14.03 -6.03
C GLN A 48 8.35 12.70 -5.68
N ALA A 49 8.96 12.58 -4.50
CA ALA A 49 9.56 11.34 -4.04
C ALA A 49 8.54 10.19 -3.90
N MET A 50 7.31 10.49 -3.45
CA MET A 50 6.22 9.52 -3.42
C MET A 50 5.80 9.06 -4.82
N LEU A 51 5.69 9.97 -5.77
CA LEU A 51 5.36 9.62 -7.16
C LEU A 51 6.45 8.75 -7.79
N GLU A 52 7.72 9.10 -7.61
CA GLU A 52 8.86 8.31 -8.10
C GLU A 52 8.88 6.91 -7.46
N ALA A 53 8.67 6.81 -6.16
CA ALA A 53 8.59 5.52 -5.46
C ALA A 53 7.40 4.67 -5.96
N SER A 54 6.26 5.30 -6.23
CA SER A 54 5.08 4.62 -6.79
C SER A 54 5.34 4.07 -8.18
N VAL A 55 5.94 4.87 -9.06
CA VAL A 55 6.31 4.46 -10.43
C VAL A 55 7.35 3.34 -10.38
N ALA A 56 8.38 3.47 -9.54
CA ALA A 56 9.39 2.42 -9.38
C ALA A 56 8.79 1.11 -8.87
N SER A 57 7.88 1.17 -7.91
CA SER A 57 7.16 -0.01 -7.40
C SER A 57 6.31 -0.68 -8.48
N GLN A 58 5.59 0.11 -9.30
CA GLN A 58 4.81 -0.43 -10.41
C GLN A 58 5.70 -1.11 -11.45
N GLU A 59 6.86 -0.53 -11.75
CA GLU A 59 7.80 -1.10 -12.72
C GLU A 59 8.43 -2.41 -12.21
N ILE A 60 8.72 -2.53 -10.90
CA ILE A 60 9.18 -3.77 -10.29
C ILE A 60 8.12 -4.86 -10.43
N VAL A 61 6.88 -4.57 -10.06
CA VAL A 61 5.75 -5.51 -10.19
C VAL A 61 5.54 -5.92 -11.64
N ARG A 62 5.59 -4.97 -12.58
CA ARG A 62 5.44 -5.23 -14.00
C ARG A 62 6.54 -6.14 -14.56
N ARG A 63 7.80 -5.94 -14.14
CA ARG A 63 8.93 -6.80 -14.52
C ARG A 63 8.80 -8.19 -13.94
N GLN A 64 8.39 -8.29 -12.69
CA GLN A 64 8.17 -9.58 -12.03
C GLN A 64 7.08 -10.36 -12.77
N ILE A 65 5.92 -9.75 -13.02
CA ILE A 65 4.83 -10.36 -13.79
C ILE A 65 5.32 -10.79 -15.19
N GLY A 66 6.06 -9.93 -15.87
CA GLY A 66 6.62 -10.24 -17.19
C GLY A 66 7.59 -11.42 -17.15
N GLY A 67 8.42 -11.51 -16.10
CA GLY A 67 9.31 -12.65 -15.85
C GLY A 67 8.53 -13.94 -15.60
N ASP A 68 7.60 -13.91 -14.65
CA ASP A 68 6.80 -15.08 -14.27
C ASP A 68 5.97 -15.61 -15.46
N LEU A 69 5.38 -14.70 -16.25
CA LEU A 69 4.67 -15.07 -17.48
C LEU A 69 5.60 -15.71 -18.52
N HIS A 70 6.79 -15.17 -18.72
CA HIS A 70 7.75 -15.67 -19.69
C HIS A 70 8.30 -17.04 -19.27
N ASP A 71 8.68 -17.18 -18.03
CA ASP A 71 9.39 -18.36 -17.52
C ASP A 71 8.44 -19.54 -17.29
N GLU A 72 7.28 -19.32 -16.70
CA GLU A 72 6.33 -20.40 -16.41
C GLU A 72 5.44 -20.72 -17.62
N ILE A 73 4.76 -19.70 -18.17
CA ILE A 73 3.78 -19.93 -19.25
C ILE A 73 4.47 -20.13 -20.59
N GLY A 74 5.51 -19.35 -20.86
CA GLY A 74 6.29 -19.46 -22.10
C GLY A 74 6.94 -20.83 -22.25
N THR A 75 7.48 -21.39 -21.18
CA THR A 75 8.07 -22.74 -21.14
C THR A 75 7.03 -23.82 -21.40
N LEU A 76 5.89 -23.78 -20.70
CA LEU A 76 4.81 -24.77 -20.88
C LEU A 76 4.19 -24.72 -22.28
N LEU A 77 3.95 -23.53 -22.82
CA LEU A 77 3.46 -23.38 -24.21
C LEU A 77 4.47 -23.88 -25.24
N SER A 78 5.77 -23.68 -25.00
CA SER A 78 6.82 -24.20 -25.88
C SER A 78 6.87 -25.73 -25.85
N ALA A 79 6.74 -26.33 -24.67
CA ALA A 79 6.66 -27.79 -24.53
C ALA A 79 5.40 -28.36 -25.17
N THR A 80 4.25 -27.72 -24.99
CA THR A 80 2.97 -28.07 -25.65
C THR A 80 3.09 -28.04 -27.16
N ARG A 81 3.68 -26.98 -27.73
CA ARG A 81 3.93 -26.86 -29.18
C ARG A 81 4.85 -27.97 -29.69
N MET A 82 5.90 -28.31 -28.94
CA MET A 82 6.82 -29.37 -29.31
C MET A 82 6.13 -30.74 -29.30
N SER A 83 5.29 -31.01 -28.29
CA SER A 83 4.49 -32.23 -28.20
C SER A 83 3.51 -32.35 -29.38
N LEU A 84 2.79 -31.28 -29.72
CA LEU A 84 1.92 -31.24 -30.91
C LEU A 84 2.66 -31.53 -32.20
N THR A 85 3.88 -31.00 -32.38
CA THR A 85 4.71 -31.26 -33.56
C THR A 85 5.15 -32.74 -33.62
N GLN A 86 5.34 -33.39 -32.47
CA GLN A 86 5.66 -34.80 -32.43
C GLN A 86 4.46 -35.70 -32.78
N ILE A 87 3.24 -35.33 -32.39
CA ILE A 87 2.02 -36.09 -32.75
C ILE A 87 1.90 -36.28 -34.27
N THR A 88 2.21 -35.26 -35.04
CA THR A 88 2.17 -35.30 -36.51
C THR A 88 3.25 -36.22 -37.13
N LYS A 89 4.35 -36.47 -36.40
CA LYS A 89 5.44 -37.36 -36.89
C LYS A 89 5.18 -38.83 -36.64
N TYR A 90 4.25 -39.17 -35.73
CA TYR A 90 3.96 -40.56 -35.34
C TYR A 90 2.61 -41.03 -35.92
N GLU A 91 2.32 -40.75 -37.21
CA GLU A 91 1.08 -41.19 -37.87
C GLU A 91 0.91 -42.72 -37.86
N ASP A 92 1.98 -43.47 -37.99
CA ASP A 92 1.98 -44.94 -38.10
C ASP A 92 2.07 -45.65 -36.72
N ASN A 93 2.12 -44.90 -35.61
CA ASN A 93 2.18 -45.49 -34.27
C ASN A 93 1.05 -44.95 -33.35
N PRO A 94 -0.14 -45.61 -33.36
CA PRO A 94 -1.30 -45.17 -32.61
C PRO A 94 -1.07 -45.04 -31.11
N THR A 95 -0.34 -45.99 -30.52
CA THR A 95 -0.07 -46.05 -29.08
C THR A 95 0.76 -44.84 -28.65
N LYS A 96 1.82 -44.53 -29.40
CA LYS A 96 2.69 -43.38 -29.11
C LYS A 96 1.97 -42.03 -29.35
N ARG A 97 1.09 -42.00 -30.36
CA ARG A 97 0.28 -40.81 -30.65
C ARG A 97 -0.71 -40.50 -29.53
N ILE A 98 -1.41 -41.57 -29.01
CA ILE A 98 -2.32 -41.40 -27.87
C ILE A 98 -1.57 -40.94 -26.63
N SER A 99 -0.40 -41.48 -26.33
CA SER A 99 0.44 -41.05 -25.21
C SER A 99 0.84 -39.55 -25.32
N LEU A 100 1.23 -39.11 -26.52
CA LEU A 100 1.57 -37.70 -26.77
C LEU A 100 0.37 -36.77 -26.67
N ILE A 101 -0.82 -37.22 -27.09
CA ILE A 101 -2.06 -36.47 -26.92
C ILE A 101 -2.35 -36.26 -25.42
N ASN A 102 -2.30 -37.32 -24.61
CA ASN A 102 -2.53 -37.21 -23.19
C ASN A 102 -1.50 -36.31 -22.47
N GLN A 103 -0.22 -36.42 -22.84
CA GLN A 103 0.80 -35.47 -22.34
C GLN A 103 0.54 -34.00 -22.74
N THR A 104 0.05 -33.80 -23.95
CA THR A 104 -0.26 -32.45 -24.42
C THR A 104 -1.45 -31.85 -23.65
N GLU A 105 -2.45 -32.70 -23.37
CA GLU A 105 -3.61 -32.29 -22.56
C GLU A 105 -3.20 -31.95 -21.11
N GLU A 106 -2.31 -32.75 -20.50
CA GLU A 106 -1.75 -32.47 -19.17
C GLU A 106 -0.99 -31.16 -19.15
N LEU A 107 -0.09 -30.89 -20.10
CA LEU A 107 0.64 -29.62 -20.24
C LEU A 107 -0.28 -28.42 -20.44
N LEU A 108 -1.38 -28.58 -21.18
CA LEU A 108 -2.40 -27.54 -21.36
C LEU A 108 -3.13 -27.26 -20.04
N ASN A 109 -3.52 -28.28 -19.31
CA ASN A 109 -4.17 -28.14 -18.01
C ASN A 109 -3.25 -27.45 -17.00
N ASP A 110 -1.97 -27.79 -16.95
CA ASP A 110 -0.98 -27.14 -16.11
C ASP A 110 -0.80 -25.67 -16.51
N THR A 111 -0.76 -25.38 -17.81
CA THR A 111 -0.69 -24.00 -18.31
C THR A 111 -1.92 -23.20 -17.87
N LEU A 112 -3.12 -23.73 -18.02
CA LEU A 112 -4.35 -23.08 -17.59
C LEU A 112 -4.38 -22.83 -16.08
N ASN A 113 -3.91 -23.79 -15.26
CA ASN A 113 -3.83 -23.65 -13.82
C ASN A 113 -2.83 -22.54 -13.43
N ASN A 114 -1.68 -22.48 -14.07
CA ASN A 114 -0.68 -21.44 -13.83
C ASN A 114 -1.21 -20.05 -14.24
N VAL A 115 -1.86 -19.93 -15.40
CA VAL A 115 -2.52 -18.65 -15.80
C VAL A 115 -3.56 -18.24 -14.77
N ARG A 116 -4.41 -19.15 -14.29
CA ARG A 116 -5.41 -18.87 -13.26
C ARG A 116 -4.76 -18.43 -11.95
N ARG A 117 -3.65 -19.07 -11.53
CA ARG A 117 -2.89 -18.72 -10.35
C ARG A 117 -2.32 -17.31 -10.47
N LEU A 118 -1.61 -16.99 -11.55
CA LEU A 118 -1.06 -15.67 -11.81
C LEU A 118 -2.15 -14.59 -11.89
N SER A 119 -3.28 -14.91 -12.55
CA SER A 119 -4.42 -14.00 -12.60
C SER A 119 -4.99 -13.69 -11.21
N LYS A 120 -5.08 -14.69 -10.32
CA LYS A 120 -5.52 -14.50 -8.92
C LYS A 120 -4.53 -13.69 -8.09
N GLU A 121 -3.24 -13.83 -8.35
CA GLU A 121 -2.19 -13.02 -7.72
C GLU A 121 -2.27 -11.55 -8.17
N LEU A 122 -2.63 -11.31 -9.43
CA LEU A 122 -2.80 -9.98 -10.00
C LEU A 122 -4.10 -9.29 -9.58
N MET A 123 -5.20 -10.03 -9.51
CA MET A 123 -6.51 -9.54 -9.10
C MET A 123 -7.30 -10.68 -8.47
N PRO A 124 -7.54 -10.65 -7.16
CA PRO A 124 -8.28 -11.71 -6.50
C PRO A 124 -9.71 -11.79 -7.07
N SER A 125 -10.04 -12.90 -7.71
CA SER A 125 -11.37 -13.12 -8.29
C SER A 125 -12.48 -12.96 -7.25
N THR A 126 -12.22 -13.38 -6.01
CA THR A 126 -13.14 -13.22 -4.88
C THR A 126 -13.45 -11.74 -4.59
N LEU A 127 -12.46 -10.85 -4.76
CA LEU A 127 -12.66 -9.41 -4.57
C LEU A 127 -13.53 -8.81 -5.67
N ASP A 128 -13.31 -9.23 -6.91
CA ASP A 128 -14.05 -8.70 -8.07
C ASP A 128 -15.50 -9.17 -8.12
N GLU A 129 -15.74 -10.44 -7.79
CA GLU A 129 -17.06 -11.07 -7.83
C GLU A 129 -17.88 -10.79 -6.57
N PHE A 130 -17.27 -10.79 -5.38
CA PHE A 130 -17.99 -10.81 -4.10
C PHE A 130 -17.68 -9.61 -3.20
N GLY A 131 -16.78 -8.70 -3.62
CA GLY A 131 -16.42 -7.49 -2.88
C GLY A 131 -15.47 -7.73 -1.70
N LEU A 132 -15.12 -6.61 -1.02
CA LEU A 132 -14.04 -6.56 -0.03
C LEU A 132 -14.28 -7.48 1.18
N ILE A 133 -15.49 -7.51 1.71
CA ILE A 133 -15.80 -8.27 2.94
C ILE A 133 -15.54 -9.76 2.73
N ILE A 134 -16.10 -10.32 1.65
CA ILE A 134 -15.97 -11.76 1.37
C ILE A 134 -14.53 -12.10 1.03
N ALA A 135 -13.83 -11.21 0.28
CA ALA A 135 -12.42 -11.40 -0.05
C ALA A 135 -11.52 -11.39 1.19
N LEU A 136 -11.76 -10.48 2.16
CA LEU A 136 -11.00 -10.44 3.41
C LEU A 136 -11.29 -11.68 4.28
N LYS A 137 -12.52 -12.15 4.32
CA LYS A 137 -12.89 -13.36 5.05
C LYS A 137 -12.17 -14.59 4.48
N ASP A 138 -12.27 -14.82 3.16
CA ASP A 138 -11.58 -15.91 2.47
C ASP A 138 -10.05 -15.85 2.68
N PHE A 139 -9.48 -14.64 2.62
CA PHE A 139 -8.06 -14.45 2.87
C PHE A 139 -7.65 -14.83 4.29
N THR A 140 -8.40 -14.38 5.30
CA THR A 140 -8.07 -14.67 6.70
C THR A 140 -8.25 -16.13 7.09
N GLU A 141 -9.26 -16.80 6.55
CA GLU A 141 -9.46 -18.24 6.72
C GLU A 141 -8.27 -19.03 6.15
N LYS A 142 -7.84 -18.69 4.94
CA LYS A 142 -6.64 -19.30 4.31
C LYS A 142 -5.37 -19.04 5.11
N MET A 143 -5.15 -17.80 5.58
CA MET A 143 -3.96 -17.49 6.38
C MET A 143 -3.93 -18.28 7.68
N THR A 144 -5.06 -18.46 8.34
CA THR A 144 -5.16 -19.27 9.56
C THR A 144 -4.91 -20.77 9.27
N GLU A 145 -5.36 -21.28 8.12
CA GLU A 145 -5.14 -22.68 7.71
C GLU A 145 -3.68 -22.97 7.37
N PHE A 146 -2.99 -22.04 6.69
CA PHE A 146 -1.63 -22.26 6.19
C PHE A 146 -0.53 -21.77 7.11
N THR A 147 -0.86 -21.12 8.24
CA THR A 147 0.14 -20.61 9.19
C THR A 147 -0.21 -21.02 10.62
N GLU A 148 0.77 -20.95 11.53
CA GLU A 148 0.55 -21.18 12.97
C GLU A 148 -0.04 -19.95 13.68
N VAL A 149 -0.37 -18.88 12.96
CA VAL A 149 -0.86 -17.63 13.48
C VAL A 149 -2.37 -17.53 13.27
N MET A 150 -3.10 -17.23 14.33
CA MET A 150 -4.55 -16.97 14.24
C MET A 150 -4.79 -15.62 13.56
N VAL A 151 -5.46 -15.63 12.41
CA VAL A 151 -5.83 -14.40 11.69
C VAL A 151 -7.34 -14.22 11.74
N CYS A 152 -7.80 -13.21 12.49
CA CYS A 152 -9.22 -12.95 12.73
C CYS A 152 -9.70 -11.76 11.89
N PHE A 153 -10.89 -11.90 11.28
CA PHE A 153 -11.57 -10.81 10.60
C PHE A 153 -12.92 -10.52 11.25
N SER A 154 -13.19 -9.24 11.46
CA SER A 154 -14.49 -8.76 11.93
C SER A 154 -14.89 -7.51 11.15
N HIS A 155 -16.18 -7.31 10.95
CA HIS A 155 -16.71 -6.11 10.32
C HIS A 155 -17.97 -5.62 11.01
N GLY A 156 -18.23 -4.30 10.91
CA GLY A 156 -19.50 -3.70 11.33
C GLY A 156 -20.61 -3.97 10.33
N GLU A 157 -21.76 -3.36 10.54
CA GLU A 157 -22.83 -3.31 9.53
C GLU A 157 -22.35 -2.42 8.37
N LEU A 158 -22.11 -3.04 7.23
CA LEU A 158 -21.64 -2.40 6.00
C LEU A 158 -22.68 -2.67 4.92
N SER A 159 -23.45 -1.66 4.58
CA SER A 159 -24.53 -1.75 3.58
C SER A 159 -24.15 -1.17 2.22
N GLU A 160 -22.93 -0.64 2.06
CA GLU A 160 -22.54 0.08 0.86
C GLU A 160 -21.60 -0.75 -0.01
N VAL A 161 -21.81 -0.63 -1.32
CA VAL A 161 -20.85 -1.11 -2.33
C VAL A 161 -19.77 -0.04 -2.47
N PHE A 162 -18.55 -0.40 -2.15
CA PHE A 162 -17.42 0.53 -2.22
C PHE A 162 -16.88 0.64 -3.66
N ASP A 163 -16.21 1.77 -3.95
CA ASP A 163 -15.48 1.91 -5.22
C ASP A 163 -14.44 0.78 -5.35
N LYS A 164 -14.40 0.13 -6.51
CA LYS A 164 -13.48 -0.99 -6.79
C LYS A 164 -12.02 -0.65 -6.53
N LYS A 165 -11.62 0.61 -6.73
CA LYS A 165 -10.25 1.06 -6.43
C LYS A 165 -9.98 1.11 -4.92
N VAL A 166 -11.00 1.51 -4.15
CA VAL A 166 -10.93 1.51 -2.67
C VAL A 166 -10.84 0.08 -2.16
N GLU A 167 -11.72 -0.82 -2.64
CA GLU A 167 -11.71 -2.23 -2.27
C GLU A 167 -10.36 -2.88 -2.54
N LEU A 168 -9.81 -2.70 -3.75
CA LEU A 168 -8.52 -3.26 -4.14
C LEU A 168 -7.37 -2.70 -3.30
N ALA A 169 -7.36 -1.38 -3.05
CA ALA A 169 -6.32 -0.75 -2.25
C ALA A 169 -6.33 -1.26 -0.80
N LEU A 170 -7.51 -1.37 -0.18
CA LEU A 170 -7.66 -1.89 1.18
C LEU A 170 -7.31 -3.38 1.27
N TYR A 171 -7.76 -4.19 0.32
CA TYR A 171 -7.42 -5.61 0.25
C TYR A 171 -5.90 -5.83 0.17
N ARG A 172 -5.22 -5.14 -0.76
CA ARG A 172 -3.76 -5.22 -0.92
C ARG A 172 -3.00 -4.69 0.28
N THR A 173 -3.52 -3.66 0.93
CA THR A 173 -2.95 -3.13 2.18
C THR A 173 -3.06 -4.17 3.30
N THR A 174 -4.20 -4.83 3.42
CA THR A 174 -4.38 -5.92 4.38
C THR A 174 -3.40 -7.06 4.13
N GLN A 175 -3.26 -7.51 2.88
CA GLN A 175 -2.29 -8.56 2.52
C GLN A 175 -0.86 -8.20 2.92
N GLU A 176 -0.42 -6.98 2.63
CA GLU A 176 0.93 -6.50 2.96
C GLU A 176 1.15 -6.41 4.46
N LEU A 177 0.17 -5.87 5.22
CA LEU A 177 0.27 -5.77 6.67
C LEU A 177 0.29 -7.13 7.36
N VAL A 178 -0.57 -8.06 6.94
CA VAL A 178 -0.57 -9.44 7.45
C VAL A 178 0.74 -10.15 7.12
N ASN A 179 1.23 -10.03 5.89
CA ASN A 179 2.50 -10.63 5.48
C ASN A 179 3.70 -10.06 6.27
N ASN A 180 3.69 -8.75 6.55
CA ASN A 180 4.69 -8.10 7.40
C ASN A 180 4.63 -8.62 8.84
N ALA A 181 3.43 -8.79 9.39
CA ALA A 181 3.26 -9.37 10.73
C ALA A 181 3.76 -10.82 10.80
N LEU A 182 3.41 -11.65 9.81
CA LEU A 182 3.90 -13.05 9.72
C LEU A 182 5.41 -13.15 9.64
N LYS A 183 6.05 -12.27 8.83
CA LYS A 183 7.51 -12.29 8.63
C LYS A 183 8.31 -11.69 9.78
N HIS A 184 7.78 -10.67 10.44
CA HIS A 184 8.60 -9.80 11.29
C HIS A 184 8.10 -9.67 12.72
N ALA A 185 6.80 -9.83 12.97
CA ALA A 185 6.23 -9.50 14.28
C ALA A 185 6.36 -10.64 15.32
N LYS A 186 6.56 -11.90 14.90
CA LYS A 186 6.47 -13.08 15.78
C LYS A 186 5.16 -13.10 16.57
N ALA A 187 4.09 -12.63 15.93
CA ALA A 187 2.76 -12.56 16.51
C ALA A 187 2.12 -13.95 16.56
N SER A 188 1.26 -14.20 17.54
CA SER A 188 0.39 -15.36 17.59
C SER A 188 -1.02 -15.07 17.10
N VAL A 189 -1.42 -13.79 17.11
CA VAL A 189 -2.73 -13.32 16.67
C VAL A 189 -2.59 -12.06 15.84
N ILE A 190 -3.31 -12.03 14.70
CA ILE A 190 -3.48 -10.85 13.86
C ILE A 190 -4.99 -10.57 13.76
N SER A 191 -5.40 -9.36 14.06
CA SER A 191 -6.79 -8.92 13.99
C SER A 191 -6.99 -7.91 12.87
N ILE A 192 -8.03 -8.14 12.07
CA ILE A 192 -8.44 -7.24 10.98
C ILE A 192 -9.87 -6.79 11.27
N GLN A 193 -10.11 -5.48 11.28
CA GLN A 193 -11.43 -4.91 11.50
C GLN A 193 -11.78 -3.94 10.39
N LEU A 194 -13.00 -4.04 9.86
CA LEU A 194 -13.53 -3.14 8.84
C LEU A 194 -14.85 -2.54 9.32
N GLN A 195 -14.96 -1.22 9.37
CA GLN A 195 -16.16 -0.54 9.88
C GLN A 195 -16.33 0.84 9.27
N VAL A 196 -17.54 1.35 9.30
CA VAL A 196 -17.83 2.74 8.97
C VAL A 196 -17.93 3.56 10.25
N ARG A 197 -17.13 4.62 10.36
CA ARG A 197 -17.17 5.61 11.46
C ARG A 197 -17.20 7.02 10.89
N ASN A 198 -18.20 7.82 11.27
CA ASN A 198 -18.31 9.24 10.87
C ASN A 198 -18.18 9.44 9.36
N ASN A 199 -18.89 8.67 8.55
CA ASN A 199 -18.88 8.70 7.09
C ASN A 199 -17.49 8.37 6.47
N ASN A 200 -16.68 7.59 7.19
CA ASN A 200 -15.42 7.09 6.69
C ASN A 200 -15.37 5.57 6.83
N LEU A 201 -14.83 4.91 5.81
CA LEU A 201 -14.46 3.52 5.89
C LEU A 201 -13.13 3.40 6.62
N VAL A 202 -13.11 2.64 7.70
CA VAL A 202 -11.95 2.44 8.55
C VAL A 202 -11.55 0.97 8.53
N LEU A 203 -10.35 0.70 8.05
CA LEU A 203 -9.68 -0.59 8.13
C LEU A 203 -8.63 -0.53 9.22
N GLN A 204 -8.71 -1.42 10.20
CA GLN A 204 -7.69 -1.59 11.22
C GLN A 204 -7.08 -2.98 11.13
N VAL A 205 -5.75 -3.05 11.12
CA VAL A 205 -4.97 -4.29 11.18
C VAL A 205 -4.03 -4.19 12.37
N SER A 206 -4.09 -5.15 13.28
CA SER A 206 -3.25 -5.18 14.48
C SER A 206 -2.69 -6.56 14.74
N ASP A 207 -1.50 -6.62 15.31
CA ASP A 207 -0.83 -7.84 15.75
C ASP A 207 -0.38 -7.72 17.22
N ASN A 208 -0.25 -8.85 17.89
CA ASN A 208 0.25 -8.93 19.26
C ASN A 208 1.73 -9.28 19.35
N GLY A 209 2.50 -8.97 18.33
CA GLY A 209 3.90 -9.32 18.21
C GLY A 209 4.86 -8.41 18.95
N ILE A 210 6.14 -8.44 18.53
CA ILE A 210 7.21 -7.68 19.18
C ILE A 210 7.20 -6.17 18.88
N GLY A 211 6.36 -5.70 17.93
CA GLY A 211 6.40 -4.34 17.45
C GLY A 211 7.76 -3.96 16.84
N PHE A 212 7.92 -2.70 16.46
CA PHE A 212 9.18 -2.19 15.91
C PHE A 212 9.36 -0.69 16.20
N ASP A 213 10.57 -0.18 15.98
CA ASP A 213 10.83 1.26 16.10
C ASP A 213 10.58 1.95 14.76
N LEU A 214 9.63 2.88 14.72
CA LEU A 214 9.31 3.68 13.54
C LEU A 214 10.53 4.48 13.03
N ALA A 215 11.45 4.89 13.92
CA ALA A 215 12.66 5.59 13.52
C ALA A 215 13.64 4.68 12.74
N GLU A 216 13.62 3.37 12.99
CA GLU A 216 14.42 2.40 12.23
C GLU A 216 13.84 2.12 10.84
N VAL A 217 12.53 2.17 10.67
CA VAL A 217 11.84 1.90 9.40
C VAL A 217 11.99 3.07 8.42
N ASN A 218 12.15 4.29 8.91
CA ASN A 218 12.35 5.49 8.08
C ASN A 218 13.75 5.62 7.45
N LYS A 219 14.66 4.66 7.68
CA LYS A 219 15.96 4.63 7.01
C LYS A 219 15.78 4.28 5.51
N PRO A 220 16.62 4.83 4.60
CA PRO A 220 16.46 4.69 3.14
C PRO A 220 16.36 3.24 2.65
N ASP A 221 17.03 2.30 3.31
CA ASP A 221 17.14 0.89 2.91
C ASP A 221 16.13 -0.05 3.61
N ARG A 222 15.33 0.47 4.54
CA ARG A 222 14.34 -0.31 5.28
C ARG A 222 12.99 0.38 5.18
N GLY A 223 11.94 -0.35 4.85
CA GLY A 223 10.58 0.21 4.87
C GLY A 223 9.93 0.41 3.50
N ILE A 224 10.40 -0.29 2.46
CA ILE A 224 9.74 -0.28 1.15
C ILE A 224 8.26 -0.67 1.27
N GLY A 225 7.93 -1.64 2.12
CA GLY A 225 6.56 -2.09 2.35
C GLY A 225 5.64 -0.98 2.89
N ILE A 226 6.09 -0.24 3.90
CA ILE A 226 5.29 0.85 4.50
C ILE A 226 5.11 1.99 3.50
N LYS A 227 6.15 2.38 2.78
CA LYS A 227 6.06 3.40 1.71
C LYS A 227 5.10 2.99 0.60
N ASN A 228 5.09 1.71 0.23
CA ASN A 228 4.15 1.18 -0.75
C ASN A 228 2.70 1.25 -0.25
N ILE A 229 2.46 0.97 1.03
CA ILE A 229 1.16 1.12 1.66
C ILE A 229 0.71 2.58 1.65
N GLU A 230 1.56 3.52 2.11
CA GLU A 230 1.28 4.96 2.10
C GLU A 230 0.95 5.47 0.70
N SER A 231 1.75 5.10 -0.31
CA SER A 231 1.51 5.45 -1.71
C SER A 231 0.16 4.93 -2.21
N ARG A 232 -0.16 3.65 -1.94
CA ARG A 232 -1.43 3.03 -2.33
C ARG A 232 -2.63 3.71 -1.68
N ILE A 233 -2.55 4.02 -0.40
CA ILE A 233 -3.61 4.72 0.34
C ILE A 233 -3.77 6.16 -0.14
N SER A 234 -2.69 6.84 -0.51
CA SER A 234 -2.76 8.20 -1.08
C SER A 234 -3.52 8.27 -2.41
N VAL A 235 -3.42 7.23 -3.26
CA VAL A 235 -4.15 7.13 -4.55
C VAL A 235 -5.67 7.15 -4.34
N ILE A 236 -6.17 6.56 -3.26
CA ILE A 236 -7.58 6.57 -2.88
C ILE A 236 -7.95 7.72 -1.94
N LYS A 237 -7.07 8.73 -1.81
CA LYS A 237 -7.23 9.89 -0.90
C LYS A 237 -7.45 9.50 0.57
N GLY A 238 -7.01 8.31 0.96
CA GLY A 238 -7.08 7.82 2.32
C GLY A 238 -5.95 8.37 3.18
N LYS A 239 -6.08 8.12 4.48
CA LYS A 239 -5.05 8.43 5.49
C LYS A 239 -4.69 7.14 6.22
N ILE A 240 -3.41 6.99 6.59
CA ILE A 240 -2.95 5.89 7.41
C ILE A 240 -2.31 6.42 8.69
N LYS A 241 -2.58 5.77 9.80
CA LYS A 241 -1.94 6.01 11.09
C LYS A 241 -1.26 4.73 11.56
N PHE A 242 -0.13 4.89 12.19
CA PHE A 242 0.67 3.83 12.78
C PHE A 242 0.70 4.02 14.30
N ASP A 243 0.32 3.00 15.02
CA ASP A 243 0.49 2.91 16.47
C ASP A 243 1.32 1.65 16.76
N VAL A 244 2.61 1.85 16.94
CA VAL A 244 3.59 0.78 17.06
C VAL A 244 4.50 1.06 18.24
N GLU A 245 4.55 0.10 19.17
CA GLU A 245 5.42 0.17 20.32
C GLU A 245 6.18 -1.14 20.48
N LYS A 246 7.49 -1.04 20.68
CA LYS A 246 8.34 -2.22 20.89
C LYS A 246 7.88 -3.01 22.10
N GLY A 247 7.58 -4.28 21.90
CA GLY A 247 7.07 -5.22 22.91
C GLY A 247 5.56 -5.22 23.10
N LYS A 248 4.80 -4.40 22.36
CA LYS A 248 3.33 -4.32 22.46
C LYS A 248 2.59 -4.64 21.15
N GLY A 249 3.33 -5.05 20.10
CA GLY A 249 2.75 -5.31 18.79
C GLY A 249 2.64 -4.06 17.93
N SER A 250 1.84 -4.16 16.86
CA SER A 250 1.61 -3.05 15.92
C SER A 250 0.12 -2.91 15.62
N SER A 251 -0.32 -1.67 15.39
CA SER A 251 -1.66 -1.37 14.92
C SER A 251 -1.60 -0.33 13.80
N PHE A 252 -2.30 -0.60 12.72
CA PHE A 252 -2.38 0.24 11.53
C PHE A 252 -3.85 0.59 11.29
N GLU A 253 -4.16 1.87 11.22
CA GLU A 253 -5.50 2.36 10.94
C GLU A 253 -5.52 3.12 9.61
N VAL A 254 -6.27 2.62 8.65
CA VAL A 254 -6.50 3.26 7.36
C VAL A 254 -7.90 3.84 7.33
N THR A 255 -8.03 5.12 6.99
CA THR A 255 -9.30 5.85 6.91
C THR A 255 -9.50 6.38 5.51
N VAL A 256 -10.65 6.09 4.88
CA VAL A 256 -11.05 6.57 3.55
C VAL A 256 -12.42 7.22 3.66
N ALA A 257 -12.59 8.43 3.10
CA ALA A 257 -13.90 9.09 3.04
C ALA A 257 -14.84 8.34 2.08
N LEU A 258 -16.08 8.14 2.49
CA LEU A 258 -17.15 7.52 1.68
C LEU A 258 -17.89 8.55 0.84
#